data_311846b54a5837d4435e29fdeccca3b0
#
_entry.id   311846b54a5837d4435e29fdeccca3b0
#
_cell.length_a   1.000
_cell.length_b   1.000
_cell.length_c   1.000
_cell.angle_alpha   90.00
_cell.angle_beta   90.00
_cell.angle_gamma   90.00
#
_symmetry.space_group_name_H-M   'P 1'
#
loop_
_entity.id
_entity.type
_entity.pdbx_description
1 polymer ?
#
loop_
_entity_poly.entity_id
_entity_poly.type
_entity_poly.pdbx_seq_one_letter_code
_entity_poly.pdbx_strand_id
1 'polypeptide(L)'
;AKPGHGGILPAKKNTPEIAAIRLVEAGTTVFSPPFHSAFCTPEELIQFISKLRKLSGGKPVGFKLCIGRKSEFFSICKAMVKLNQFPDFITIDGGEGGTGAAPPEFSNSVGMPLLDAIAFTDNALRGFNIRQNIKLLCSGKILSGFHIVRALALGADACNSARGMMLALGCIQALECNKNTCPTGVATQDPYFMKGLVVEDKTERVANFHKNTIESFVELLGAAGLEGSTQLNRSHVYRRVFMNLVKTYEEIYPPVSDGSMLSLSLIHI
;
A
#
# COMPACT_ATOMS: atom_id res chain seq x y z
N ALA A 1 3.30 3.70 3.90
CA ALA A 1 3.07 5.03 4.44
C ALA A 1 2.64 4.94 5.91
N LYS A 2 2.84 6.02 6.65
CA LYS A 2 2.39 6.14 8.04
C LYS A 2 1.68 7.49 8.19
N PRO A 3 0.53 7.56 8.85
CA PRO A 3 -0.15 8.84 9.10
C PRO A 3 0.77 9.79 9.85
N GLY A 4 0.93 11.02 9.35
CA GLY A 4 1.68 12.07 10.01
C GLY A 4 3.19 11.83 10.19
N HIS A 5 3.79 10.90 9.41
CA HIS A 5 5.23 10.61 9.51
C HIS A 5 5.90 10.61 8.13
N GLY A 6 6.96 11.41 7.98
CA GLY A 6 7.83 11.41 6.81
C GLY A 6 9.00 10.42 6.92
N GLY A 7 9.64 10.12 5.79
CA GLY A 7 10.82 9.27 5.75
C GLY A 7 12.09 9.99 6.19
N ILE A 8 13.09 9.24 6.66
CA ILE A 8 14.41 9.75 7.03
C ILE A 8 15.47 9.07 6.17
N LEU A 9 16.33 9.85 5.51
CA LEU A 9 17.54 9.38 4.86
C LEU A 9 18.73 9.79 5.74
N PRO A 10 19.37 8.84 6.46
CA PRO A 10 20.52 9.17 7.31
C PRO A 10 21.72 9.69 6.51
N ALA A 11 22.49 10.62 7.07
CA ALA A 11 23.68 11.20 6.45
C ALA A 11 24.65 10.15 5.88
N LYS A 12 24.89 9.05 6.63
CA LYS A 12 25.76 7.95 6.21
C LYS A 12 25.31 7.22 4.93
N LYS A 13 24.02 7.30 4.57
CA LYS A 13 23.45 6.72 3.35
C LYS A 13 23.29 7.75 2.23
N ASN A 14 23.44 9.02 2.54
CA ASN A 14 23.28 10.11 1.59
C ASN A 14 24.65 10.37 0.89
N THR A 15 25.04 9.45 0.02
CA THR A 15 26.25 9.55 -0.79
C THR A 15 26.14 10.68 -1.81
N PRO A 16 27.25 11.17 -2.40
CA PRO A 16 27.20 12.21 -3.46
C PRO A 16 26.30 11.82 -4.63
N GLU A 17 26.28 10.55 -5.03
CA GLU A 17 25.39 10.03 -6.09
C GLU A 17 23.92 10.14 -5.68
N ILE A 18 23.58 9.68 -4.49
CA ILE A 18 22.19 9.76 -3.98
C ILE A 18 21.75 11.21 -3.83
N ALA A 19 22.63 12.06 -3.32
CA ALA A 19 22.38 13.47 -3.14
C ALA A 19 22.08 14.19 -4.47
N ALA A 20 22.87 13.89 -5.51
CA ALA A 20 22.66 14.43 -6.85
C ALA A 20 21.30 14.00 -7.45
N ILE A 21 20.89 12.74 -7.27
CA ILE A 21 19.61 12.22 -7.72
C ILE A 21 18.44 12.87 -6.97
N ARG A 22 18.61 13.06 -5.65
CA ARG A 22 17.55 13.59 -4.77
C ARG A 22 17.51 15.10 -4.68
N LEU A 23 18.47 15.80 -5.30
CA LEU A 23 18.62 17.26 -5.25
C LEU A 23 18.75 17.79 -3.81
N VAL A 24 19.58 17.14 -3.02
CA VAL A 24 19.87 17.50 -1.62
C VAL A 24 21.37 17.57 -1.38
N GLU A 25 21.79 18.13 -0.25
CA GLU A 25 23.20 18.22 0.12
C GLU A 25 23.75 16.86 0.54
N ALA A 26 24.89 16.45 -0.03
CA ALA A 26 25.54 15.17 0.29
C ALA A 26 26.04 15.12 1.75
N GLY A 27 25.99 13.94 2.37
CA GLY A 27 26.47 13.74 3.72
C GLY A 27 25.60 14.37 4.82
N THR A 28 24.43 14.91 4.47
CA THR A 28 23.46 15.44 5.43
C THR A 28 22.31 14.45 5.66
N THR A 29 21.70 14.49 6.84
CA THR A 29 20.46 13.75 7.10
C THR A 29 19.27 14.49 6.50
N VAL A 30 18.48 13.81 5.64
CA VAL A 30 17.32 14.41 4.99
C VAL A 30 16.04 13.91 5.67
N PHE A 31 15.21 14.84 6.12
CA PHE A 31 13.89 14.56 6.69
C PHE A 31 12.81 14.90 5.66
N SER A 32 12.05 13.92 5.25
CA SER A 32 10.86 14.17 4.42
C SER A 32 9.74 14.74 5.28
N PRO A 33 9.04 15.78 4.83
CA PRO A 33 7.94 16.36 5.61
C PRO A 33 6.76 15.36 5.71
N PRO A 34 5.93 15.45 6.77
CA PRO A 34 4.74 14.61 6.93
C PRO A 34 3.59 14.97 5.98
N PHE A 35 3.65 16.11 5.32
CA PHE A 35 2.65 16.61 4.37
C PHE A 35 3.33 17.10 3.09
N HIS A 36 2.55 17.25 2.03
CA HIS A 36 3.02 17.71 0.72
C HIS A 36 2.89 19.24 0.62
N SER A 37 3.92 19.92 0.09
CA SER A 37 3.93 21.40 -0.03
C SER A 37 3.01 21.95 -1.11
N ALA A 38 2.60 21.13 -2.08
CA ALA A 38 1.79 21.60 -3.22
C ALA A 38 0.28 21.60 -2.96
N PHE A 39 -0.19 21.05 -1.84
CA PHE A 39 -1.60 21.01 -1.48
C PHE A 39 -1.78 20.88 0.04
N CYS A 40 -2.84 21.48 0.58
CA CYS A 40 -3.22 21.43 1.99
C CYS A 40 -4.64 20.94 2.21
N THR A 41 -5.47 20.93 1.16
CA THR A 41 -6.86 20.48 1.20
C THR A 41 -7.13 19.28 0.30
N PRO A 42 -8.18 18.50 0.54
CA PRO A 42 -8.58 17.42 -0.35
C PRO A 42 -8.83 17.86 -1.80
N GLU A 43 -9.45 19.03 -1.99
CA GLU A 43 -9.70 19.59 -3.32
C GLU A 43 -8.38 19.91 -4.04
N GLU A 44 -7.44 20.55 -3.37
CA GLU A 44 -6.12 20.84 -3.92
C GLU A 44 -5.34 19.58 -4.29
N LEU A 45 -5.47 18.50 -3.49
CA LEU A 45 -4.90 17.19 -3.84
C LEU A 45 -5.44 16.69 -5.17
N ILE A 46 -6.77 16.71 -5.37
CA ILE A 46 -7.40 16.24 -6.60
C ILE A 46 -7.02 17.11 -7.80
N GLN A 47 -6.96 18.42 -7.63
CA GLN A 47 -6.50 19.36 -8.66
C GLN A 47 -5.02 19.12 -9.00
N PHE A 48 -4.17 18.86 -8.01
CA PHE A 48 -2.76 18.55 -8.23
C PHE A 48 -2.56 17.25 -9.01
N ILE A 49 -3.33 16.21 -8.73
CA ILE A 49 -3.34 14.96 -9.52
C ILE A 49 -3.72 15.23 -10.98
N SER A 50 -4.77 16.02 -11.21
CA SER A 50 -5.19 16.41 -12.55
C SER A 50 -4.12 17.21 -13.30
N LYS A 51 -3.41 18.11 -12.60
CA LYS A 51 -2.27 18.85 -13.13
C LYS A 51 -1.13 17.91 -13.54
N LEU A 52 -0.78 16.95 -12.69
CA LEU A 52 0.27 15.97 -13.00
C LEU A 52 -0.08 15.09 -14.21
N ARG A 53 -1.34 14.63 -14.30
CA ARG A 53 -1.83 13.88 -15.46
C ARG A 53 -1.69 14.68 -16.76
N LYS A 54 -2.05 15.97 -16.73
CA LYS A 54 -1.88 16.86 -17.89
C LYS A 54 -0.40 17.03 -18.25
N LEU A 55 0.46 17.30 -17.27
CA LEU A 55 1.90 17.51 -17.50
C LEU A 55 2.61 16.25 -18.01
N SER A 56 2.15 15.06 -17.62
CA SER A 56 2.71 13.78 -18.06
C SER A 56 2.21 13.32 -19.43
N GLY A 57 1.38 14.11 -20.12
CA GLY A 57 0.79 13.71 -21.39
C GLY A 57 -0.28 12.62 -21.26
N GLY A 58 -1.03 12.60 -20.14
CA GLY A 58 -2.13 11.66 -19.93
C GLY A 58 -1.74 10.33 -19.28
N LYS A 59 -0.54 10.20 -18.74
CA LYS A 59 -0.14 8.99 -17.99
C LYS A 59 -0.99 8.83 -16.72
N PRO A 60 -1.26 7.58 -16.25
CA PRO A 60 -1.99 7.34 -15.03
C PRO A 60 -1.31 7.98 -13.82
N VAL A 61 -2.08 8.72 -13.03
CA VAL A 61 -1.63 9.39 -11.80
C VAL A 61 -2.53 9.01 -10.64
N GLY A 62 -1.94 8.59 -9.55
CA GLY A 62 -2.64 8.28 -8.31
C GLY A 62 -1.84 8.69 -7.08
N PHE A 63 -2.32 8.32 -5.92
CA PHE A 63 -1.63 8.59 -4.67
C PHE A 63 -1.65 7.37 -3.74
N LYS A 64 -0.77 7.41 -2.76
CA LYS A 64 -0.66 6.38 -1.72
C LYS A 64 -0.86 6.99 -0.34
N LEU A 65 -1.66 6.32 0.49
CA LEU A 65 -1.87 6.71 1.88
C LEU A 65 -2.04 5.50 2.78
N CYS A 66 -1.84 5.71 4.08
CA CYS A 66 -2.32 4.83 5.13
C CYS A 66 -3.54 5.50 5.76
N ILE A 67 -4.63 4.76 5.94
CA ILE A 67 -5.84 5.30 6.56
C ILE A 67 -5.56 5.61 8.04
N GLY A 68 -5.69 6.87 8.42
CA GLY A 68 -5.71 7.33 9.79
C GLY A 68 -7.16 7.44 10.28
N ARG A 69 -7.74 8.64 10.15
CA ARG A 69 -9.17 8.87 10.45
C ARG A 69 -10.01 8.62 9.21
N LYS A 70 -11.10 7.88 9.39
CA LYS A 70 -12.06 7.60 8.29
C LYS A 70 -12.64 8.87 7.69
N SER A 71 -12.92 9.88 8.50
CA SER A 71 -13.44 11.19 8.06
C SER A 71 -12.52 11.91 7.09
N GLU A 72 -11.20 11.76 7.21
CA GLU A 72 -10.23 12.36 6.30
C GLU A 72 -10.35 11.74 4.89
N PHE A 73 -10.49 10.42 4.81
CA PHE A 73 -10.69 9.75 3.54
C PHE A 73 -12.06 10.10 2.92
N PHE A 74 -13.12 10.20 3.73
CA PHE A 74 -14.41 10.68 3.25
C PHE A 74 -14.34 12.11 2.70
N SER A 75 -13.52 12.98 3.28
CA SER A 75 -13.30 14.32 2.75
C SER A 75 -12.65 14.30 1.36
N ILE A 76 -11.71 13.36 1.13
CA ILE A 76 -11.12 13.14 -0.20
C ILE A 76 -12.19 12.63 -1.18
N CYS A 77 -13.06 11.68 -0.77
CA CYS A 77 -14.16 11.20 -1.61
C CYS A 77 -15.12 12.33 -1.99
N LYS A 78 -15.49 13.18 -1.03
CA LYS A 78 -16.34 14.35 -1.28
C LYS A 78 -15.70 15.33 -2.27
N ALA A 79 -14.39 15.59 -2.14
CA ALA A 79 -13.67 16.44 -3.08
C ALA A 79 -13.68 15.86 -4.50
N MET A 80 -13.48 14.55 -4.65
CA MET A 80 -13.57 13.86 -5.94
C MET A 80 -14.96 14.02 -6.58
N VAL A 81 -16.02 13.79 -5.82
CA VAL A 81 -17.40 13.95 -6.30
C VAL A 81 -17.68 15.42 -6.66
N LYS A 82 -17.32 16.36 -5.78
CA LYS A 82 -17.54 17.80 -5.99
C LYS A 82 -16.86 18.33 -7.24
N LEU A 83 -15.63 17.89 -7.51
CA LEU A 83 -14.85 18.33 -8.66
C LEU A 83 -15.10 17.49 -9.91
N ASN A 84 -15.80 16.37 -9.78
CA ASN A 84 -15.94 15.34 -10.82
C ASN A 84 -14.57 14.96 -11.45
N GLN A 85 -13.56 14.78 -10.58
CA GLN A 85 -12.20 14.42 -10.95
C GLN A 85 -11.71 13.31 -10.05
N PHE A 86 -11.05 12.31 -10.65
CA PHE A 86 -10.64 11.09 -9.95
C PHE A 86 -9.16 10.79 -10.22
N PRO A 87 -8.42 10.25 -9.24
CA PRO A 87 -7.15 9.61 -9.51
C PRO A 87 -7.37 8.34 -10.34
N ASP A 88 -6.37 7.92 -11.11
CA ASP A 88 -6.45 6.66 -11.85
C ASP A 88 -6.35 5.45 -10.89
N PHE A 89 -5.62 5.63 -9.80
CA PHE A 89 -5.50 4.62 -8.73
C PHE A 89 -5.27 5.25 -7.36
N ILE A 90 -5.66 4.50 -6.34
CA ILE A 90 -5.31 4.78 -4.93
C ILE A 90 -4.61 3.54 -4.37
N THR A 91 -3.43 3.73 -3.77
CA THR A 91 -2.73 2.65 -3.07
C THR A 91 -2.93 2.80 -1.57
N ILE A 92 -3.55 1.81 -0.95
CA ILE A 92 -3.71 1.72 0.51
C ILE A 92 -2.55 0.95 1.11
N ASP A 93 -1.77 1.62 1.95
CA ASP A 93 -0.76 0.98 2.81
C ASP A 93 -1.39 0.64 4.16
N GLY A 94 -1.30 -0.61 4.58
CA GLY A 94 -1.72 -1.01 5.92
C GLY A 94 -0.82 -0.47 7.03
N GLY A 95 -1.36 -0.37 8.23
CA GLY A 95 -0.63 -0.01 9.44
C GLY A 95 0.53 -0.97 9.77
N GLU A 96 0.50 -2.20 9.24
CA GLU A 96 1.56 -3.20 9.36
C GLU A 96 2.82 -2.84 8.58
N GLY A 97 2.71 -1.95 7.58
CA GLY A 97 3.81 -1.58 6.69
C GLY A 97 4.91 -0.83 7.39
N GLY A 98 5.96 -0.63 6.64
CA GLY A 98 7.19 0.00 7.07
C GLY A 98 8.37 -0.95 6.96
N THR A 99 9.53 -0.37 6.80
CA THR A 99 10.83 -1.06 6.81
C THR A 99 11.42 -1.01 8.21
N GLY A 100 12.62 -1.58 8.42
CA GLY A 100 13.38 -1.35 9.65
C GLY A 100 13.77 0.12 9.90
N ALA A 101 13.51 1.02 8.93
CA ALA A 101 13.68 2.46 9.11
C ALA A 101 12.44 3.15 9.72
N ALA A 102 11.29 2.46 9.76
CA ALA A 102 10.12 2.99 10.46
C ALA A 102 10.30 2.84 11.97
N PRO A 103 9.93 3.85 12.78
CA PRO A 103 9.95 3.72 14.23
C PRO A 103 9.14 2.49 14.67
N PRO A 104 9.67 1.65 15.57
CA PRO A 104 8.99 0.43 16.03
C PRO A 104 7.56 0.70 16.55
N GLU A 105 7.36 1.82 17.23
CA GLU A 105 6.09 2.23 17.81
C GLU A 105 5.01 2.52 16.75
N PHE A 106 5.43 2.83 15.51
CA PHE A 106 4.50 3.09 14.41
C PHE A 106 4.09 1.81 13.67
N SER A 107 4.97 0.80 13.60
CA SER A 107 4.68 -0.45 12.90
C SER A 107 3.64 -1.26 13.67
N ASN A 108 2.57 -1.66 13.00
CA ASN A 108 1.39 -2.34 13.54
C ASN A 108 0.55 -1.55 14.56
N SER A 109 0.93 -0.31 14.89
CA SER A 109 0.27 0.48 15.94
C SER A 109 -0.39 1.74 15.41
N VAL A 110 0.16 2.38 14.37
CA VAL A 110 -0.36 3.63 13.82
C VAL A 110 -0.88 3.39 12.40
N GLY A 111 -2.12 3.76 12.18
CA GLY A 111 -2.84 3.52 10.92
C GLY A 111 -3.68 2.24 10.97
N MET A 112 -4.68 2.21 10.09
CA MET A 112 -5.61 1.09 9.99
C MET A 112 -4.90 -0.16 9.45
N PRO A 113 -5.15 -1.36 10.01
CA PRO A 113 -4.67 -2.62 9.44
C PRO A 113 -5.13 -2.81 7.99
N LEU A 114 -4.33 -3.50 7.18
CA LEU A 114 -4.54 -3.55 5.73
C LEU A 114 -5.93 -4.06 5.33
N LEU A 115 -6.37 -5.17 5.88
CA LEU A 115 -7.65 -5.78 5.48
C LEU A 115 -8.84 -4.87 5.82
N ASP A 116 -8.80 -4.26 7.00
CA ASP A 116 -9.81 -3.29 7.43
C ASP A 116 -9.78 -2.04 6.55
N ALA A 117 -8.57 -1.58 6.20
CA ALA A 117 -8.39 -0.41 5.35
C ALA A 117 -8.87 -0.64 3.91
N ILE A 118 -8.65 -1.83 3.32
CA ILE A 118 -9.16 -2.17 1.99
C ILE A 118 -10.68 -2.21 2.02
N ALA A 119 -11.27 -2.96 2.96
CA ALA A 119 -12.72 -3.09 3.08
C ALA A 119 -13.40 -1.74 3.31
N PHE A 120 -12.84 -0.90 4.17
CA PHE A 120 -13.30 0.46 4.39
C PHE A 120 -13.21 1.32 3.13
N THR A 121 -12.08 1.28 2.43
CA THR A 121 -11.86 2.09 1.23
C THR A 121 -12.77 1.67 0.08
N ASP A 122 -12.90 0.37 -0.20
CA ASP A 122 -13.82 -0.16 -1.21
C ASP A 122 -15.27 0.27 -0.89
N ASN A 123 -15.71 0.13 0.36
CA ASN A 123 -17.03 0.56 0.80
C ASN A 123 -17.22 2.07 0.67
N ALA A 124 -16.22 2.88 1.01
CA ALA A 124 -16.30 4.33 0.86
C ALA A 124 -16.44 4.74 -0.62
N LEU A 125 -15.60 4.18 -1.49
CA LEU A 125 -15.64 4.48 -2.93
C LEU A 125 -16.98 4.04 -3.57
N ARG A 126 -17.56 2.90 -3.14
CA ARG A 126 -18.91 2.46 -3.54
C ARG A 126 -19.97 3.39 -3.00
N GLY A 127 -19.93 3.70 -1.72
CA GLY A 127 -20.92 4.58 -1.09
C GLY A 127 -21.00 5.97 -1.73
N PHE A 128 -19.87 6.50 -2.22
CA PHE A 128 -19.81 7.73 -3.01
C PHE A 128 -20.02 7.53 -4.52
N ASN A 129 -20.32 6.32 -5.00
CA ASN A 129 -20.53 5.95 -6.41
C ASN A 129 -19.36 6.32 -7.33
N ILE A 130 -18.13 6.17 -6.85
CA ILE A 130 -16.89 6.52 -7.59
C ILE A 130 -15.94 5.33 -7.74
N ARG A 131 -16.28 4.15 -7.20
CA ARG A 131 -15.41 2.94 -7.21
C ARG A 131 -14.98 2.53 -8.62
N GLN A 132 -15.86 2.63 -9.59
CA GLN A 132 -15.63 2.24 -10.98
C GLN A 132 -14.59 3.11 -11.70
N ASN A 133 -14.32 4.31 -11.20
CA ASN A 133 -13.37 5.25 -11.81
C ASN A 133 -11.92 5.07 -11.31
N ILE A 134 -11.72 4.25 -10.27
CA ILE A 134 -10.46 4.22 -9.51
C ILE A 134 -9.99 2.79 -9.33
N LYS A 135 -8.73 2.50 -9.67
CA LYS A 135 -8.09 1.23 -9.31
C LYS A 135 -7.60 1.27 -7.87
N LEU A 136 -8.03 0.29 -7.06
CA LEU A 136 -7.62 0.16 -5.68
C LEU A 136 -6.44 -0.81 -5.57
N LEU A 137 -5.27 -0.30 -5.28
CA LEU A 137 -4.08 -1.08 -5.01
C LEU A 137 -3.87 -1.19 -3.51
N CYS A 138 -3.21 -2.23 -3.06
CA CYS A 138 -2.92 -2.40 -1.65
C CYS A 138 -1.48 -2.83 -1.37
N SER A 139 -1.00 -2.50 -0.18
CA SER A 139 0.34 -2.81 0.31
C SER A 139 0.34 -2.99 1.82
N GLY A 140 0.92 -4.06 2.31
CA GLY A 140 1.04 -4.34 3.74
C GLY A 140 1.28 -5.82 4.01
N LYS A 141 2.54 -6.25 3.99
CA LYS A 141 2.97 -7.64 4.27
C LYS A 141 2.25 -8.70 3.42
N ILE A 142 2.07 -8.41 2.13
CA ILE A 142 1.66 -9.41 1.15
C ILE A 142 2.84 -10.35 0.91
N LEU A 143 2.74 -11.60 1.36
CA LEU A 143 3.85 -12.57 1.39
C LEU A 143 3.54 -13.89 0.68
N SER A 144 2.29 -14.16 0.33
CA SER A 144 1.85 -15.44 -0.26
C SER A 144 0.64 -15.25 -1.17
N GLY A 145 0.33 -16.27 -1.96
CA GLY A 145 -0.87 -16.31 -2.80
C GLY A 145 -2.16 -16.09 -2.00
N PHE A 146 -2.26 -16.66 -0.78
CA PHE A 146 -3.43 -16.45 0.07
C PHE A 146 -3.58 -15.00 0.58
N HIS A 147 -2.47 -14.29 0.81
CA HIS A 147 -2.55 -12.85 1.13
C HIS A 147 -3.13 -12.05 -0.05
N ILE A 148 -2.82 -12.45 -1.31
CA ILE A 148 -3.40 -11.83 -2.50
C ILE A 148 -4.90 -12.13 -2.55
N VAL A 149 -5.31 -13.40 -2.39
CA VAL A 149 -6.74 -13.80 -2.34
C VAL A 149 -7.51 -12.95 -1.34
N ARG A 150 -7.02 -12.81 -0.11
CA ARG A 150 -7.68 -12.02 0.94
C ARG A 150 -7.86 -10.55 0.56
N ALA A 151 -6.84 -9.96 -0.03
CA ALA A 151 -6.87 -8.55 -0.42
C ALA A 151 -7.83 -8.28 -1.58
N LEU A 152 -7.79 -9.14 -2.62
CA LEU A 152 -8.68 -9.02 -3.78
C LEU A 152 -10.14 -9.29 -3.38
N ALA A 153 -10.39 -10.29 -2.53
CA ALA A 153 -11.73 -10.58 -2.02
C ALA A 153 -12.37 -9.39 -1.29
N LEU A 154 -11.56 -8.54 -0.66
CA LEU A 154 -12.03 -7.32 0.03
C LEU A 154 -12.19 -6.10 -0.89
N GLY A 155 -11.83 -6.23 -2.16
CA GLY A 155 -12.04 -5.19 -3.16
C GLY A 155 -10.77 -4.54 -3.72
N ALA A 156 -9.57 -5.03 -3.40
CA ALA A 156 -8.36 -4.56 -4.10
C ALA A 156 -8.34 -5.07 -5.55
N ASP A 157 -7.84 -4.25 -6.48
CA ASP A 157 -7.62 -4.65 -7.88
C ASP A 157 -6.21 -5.26 -8.07
N ALA A 158 -5.23 -4.84 -7.24
CA ALA A 158 -3.87 -5.36 -7.28
C ALA A 158 -3.15 -5.22 -5.93
N CYS A 159 -2.07 -6.00 -5.76
CA CYS A 159 -1.28 -6.03 -4.54
C CYS A 159 0.17 -5.70 -4.80
N ASN A 160 0.78 -4.88 -3.94
CA ASN A 160 2.21 -4.65 -3.90
C ASN A 160 2.85 -5.57 -2.85
N SER A 161 3.86 -6.34 -3.23
CA SER A 161 4.66 -7.16 -2.32
C SER A 161 6.07 -6.60 -2.20
N ALA A 162 6.35 -5.90 -1.11
CA ALA A 162 7.70 -5.40 -0.81
C ALA A 162 8.46 -6.36 0.12
N ARG A 163 7.89 -6.70 1.26
CA ARG A 163 8.54 -7.56 2.26
C ARG A 163 8.81 -8.97 1.73
N GLY A 164 7.90 -9.54 0.95
CA GLY A 164 8.09 -10.83 0.31
C GLY A 164 9.32 -10.84 -0.62
N MET A 165 9.44 -9.83 -1.47
CA MET A 165 10.58 -9.67 -2.37
C MET A 165 11.89 -9.41 -1.59
N MET A 166 11.84 -8.65 -0.50
CA MET A 166 13.01 -8.46 0.38
C MET A 166 13.49 -9.79 1.00
N LEU A 167 12.58 -10.66 1.43
CA LEU A 167 12.93 -11.99 1.94
C LEU A 167 13.55 -12.86 0.84
N ALA A 168 13.03 -12.81 -0.38
CA ALA A 168 13.61 -13.49 -1.53
C ALA A 168 15.03 -13.01 -1.85
N LEU A 169 15.31 -11.71 -1.68
CA LEU A 169 16.66 -11.14 -1.78
C LEU A 169 17.61 -11.60 -0.67
N GLY A 170 17.11 -12.21 0.39
CA GLY A 170 17.94 -12.66 1.51
C GLY A 170 17.87 -11.76 2.75
N CYS A 171 16.87 -10.89 2.86
CA CYS A 171 16.65 -10.11 4.08
C CYS A 171 16.33 -11.05 5.26
N ILE A 172 17.09 -10.95 6.34
CA ILE A 172 16.92 -11.74 7.57
C ILE A 172 16.17 -10.97 8.67
N GLN A 173 15.58 -9.82 8.32
CA GLN A 173 14.87 -8.94 9.26
C GLN A 173 15.71 -8.45 10.46
N ALA A 174 17.01 -8.18 10.23
CA ALA A 174 17.90 -7.65 11.25
C ALA A 174 17.51 -6.24 11.75
N LEU A 175 16.58 -5.55 11.07
CA LEU A 175 16.08 -4.20 11.39
C LEU A 175 17.19 -3.12 11.42
N GLU A 176 18.28 -3.34 10.70
CA GLU A 176 19.40 -2.41 10.57
C GLU A 176 19.34 -1.52 9.33
N CYS A 177 18.18 -1.46 8.66
CA CYS A 177 18.00 -0.78 7.37
C CYS A 177 18.26 0.73 7.44
N ASN A 178 18.07 1.36 8.59
CA ASN A 178 18.29 2.80 8.80
C ASN A 178 19.71 3.14 9.28
N LYS A 179 20.50 2.15 9.69
CA LYS A 179 21.85 2.35 10.28
C LYS A 179 22.99 2.20 9.29
N ASN A 180 22.73 1.76 8.06
CA ASN A 180 23.74 1.41 7.05
C ASN A 180 24.58 0.16 7.39
N THR A 181 24.10 -0.68 8.30
CA THR A 181 24.78 -1.88 8.82
C THR A 181 24.02 -3.16 8.49
N CYS A 182 23.26 -3.17 7.38
CA CYS A 182 22.53 -4.35 6.94
C CYS A 182 23.49 -5.52 6.66
N PRO A 183 23.45 -6.62 7.44
CA PRO A 183 24.45 -7.67 7.35
C PRO A 183 24.38 -8.48 6.06
N THR A 184 23.27 -8.43 5.34
CA THR A 184 23.05 -9.16 4.08
C THR A 184 23.27 -8.31 2.83
N GLY A 185 23.69 -7.06 2.96
CA GLY A 185 23.95 -6.16 1.84
C GLY A 185 22.73 -5.55 1.18
N VAL A 186 21.51 -5.99 1.56
CA VAL A 186 20.25 -5.61 0.86
C VAL A 186 19.87 -4.14 1.06
N ALA A 187 20.19 -3.55 2.21
CA ALA A 187 19.75 -2.20 2.57
C ALA A 187 20.88 -1.34 3.15
N THR A 188 22.04 -1.36 2.51
CA THR A 188 23.23 -0.61 2.93
C THR A 188 23.91 0.04 1.72
N GLN A 189 24.72 1.06 1.98
CA GLN A 189 25.66 1.69 1.03
C GLN A 189 27.13 1.37 1.40
N ASP A 190 27.35 0.51 2.41
CA ASP A 190 28.69 0.07 2.80
C ASP A 190 29.21 -0.95 1.80
N PRO A 191 30.35 -0.68 1.11
CA PRO A 191 30.89 -1.57 0.08
C PRO A 191 31.23 -2.99 0.58
N TYR A 192 31.55 -3.13 1.86
CA TYR A 192 31.81 -4.42 2.46
C TYR A 192 30.56 -5.29 2.54
N PHE A 193 29.49 -4.74 3.06
CA PHE A 193 28.21 -5.46 3.17
C PHE A 193 27.51 -5.64 1.81
N MET A 194 27.64 -4.68 0.89
CA MET A 194 27.05 -4.76 -0.45
C MET A 194 27.48 -6.00 -1.23
N LYS A 195 28.67 -6.55 -0.95
CA LYS A 195 29.14 -7.81 -1.56
C LYS A 195 28.23 -9.01 -1.29
N GLY A 196 27.40 -8.97 -0.25
CA GLY A 196 26.41 -10.00 0.05
C GLY A 196 25.21 -10.01 -0.91
N LEU A 197 25.02 -8.95 -1.71
CA LEU A 197 23.96 -8.84 -2.70
C LEU A 197 24.50 -9.20 -4.10
N VAL A 198 24.64 -10.50 -4.37
CA VAL A 198 25.06 -11.03 -5.67
C VAL A 198 23.85 -10.99 -6.60
N VAL A 199 23.86 -10.11 -7.60
CA VAL A 199 22.72 -9.81 -8.47
C VAL A 199 22.24 -11.03 -9.24
N GLU A 200 23.17 -11.82 -9.80
CA GLU A 200 22.89 -13.01 -10.61
C GLU A 200 22.08 -14.04 -9.80
N ASP A 201 22.53 -14.35 -8.58
CA ASP A 201 21.85 -15.28 -7.65
C ASP A 201 20.49 -14.72 -7.22
N LYS A 202 20.43 -13.43 -6.86
CA LYS A 202 19.21 -12.82 -6.32
C LYS A 202 18.14 -12.63 -7.37
N THR A 203 18.51 -12.42 -8.63
CA THR A 203 17.56 -12.30 -9.75
C THR A 203 16.72 -13.56 -9.91
N GLU A 204 17.36 -14.73 -9.94
CA GLU A 204 16.67 -16.01 -10.06
C GLU A 204 15.78 -16.28 -8.83
N ARG A 205 16.27 -16.02 -7.62
CA ARG A 205 15.49 -16.20 -6.38
C ARG A 205 14.24 -15.35 -6.36
N VAL A 206 14.31 -14.07 -6.76
CA VAL A 206 13.16 -13.18 -6.81
C VAL A 206 12.17 -13.63 -7.88
N ALA A 207 12.64 -14.03 -9.06
CA ALA A 207 11.80 -14.54 -10.13
C ALA A 207 11.05 -15.80 -9.70
N ASN A 208 11.73 -16.76 -9.08
CA ASN A 208 11.13 -18.01 -8.57
C ASN A 208 10.13 -17.75 -7.44
N PHE A 209 10.46 -16.84 -6.50
CA PHE A 209 9.53 -16.46 -5.44
C PHE A 209 8.24 -15.86 -6.01
N HIS A 210 8.36 -14.95 -6.99
CA HIS A 210 7.21 -14.34 -7.64
C HIS A 210 6.38 -15.39 -8.38
N LYS A 211 7.01 -16.23 -9.19
CA LYS A 211 6.36 -17.31 -9.94
C LYS A 211 5.55 -18.22 -9.01
N ASN A 212 6.19 -18.77 -7.97
CA ASN A 212 5.54 -19.69 -7.02
C ASN A 212 4.39 -18.99 -6.25
N THR A 213 4.53 -17.68 -5.95
CA THR A 213 3.46 -16.91 -5.32
C THR A 213 2.24 -16.79 -6.22
N ILE A 214 2.44 -16.55 -7.52
CA ILE A 214 1.34 -16.46 -8.49
C ILE A 214 0.74 -17.84 -8.77
N GLU A 215 1.53 -18.89 -8.89
CA GLU A 215 1.05 -20.27 -9.04
C GLU A 215 0.14 -20.65 -7.87
N SER A 216 0.59 -20.42 -6.62
CA SER A 216 -0.23 -20.65 -5.43
C SER A 216 -1.52 -19.81 -5.43
N PHE A 217 -1.47 -18.57 -5.91
CA PHE A 217 -2.68 -17.73 -6.05
C PHE A 217 -3.67 -18.33 -7.07
N VAL A 218 -3.19 -18.77 -8.23
CA VAL A 218 -4.02 -19.37 -9.28
C VAL A 218 -4.63 -20.69 -8.81
N GLU A 219 -3.86 -21.55 -8.12
CA GLU A 219 -4.36 -22.79 -7.53
C GLU A 219 -5.52 -22.53 -6.54
N LEU A 220 -5.41 -21.47 -5.72
CA LEU A 220 -6.47 -21.09 -4.79
C LEU A 220 -7.73 -20.61 -5.50
N LEU A 221 -7.61 -19.90 -6.63
CA LEU A 221 -8.76 -19.53 -7.47
C LEU A 221 -9.42 -20.78 -8.06
N GLY A 222 -8.63 -21.71 -8.62
CA GLY A 222 -9.13 -22.96 -9.15
C GLY A 222 -9.84 -23.82 -8.10
N ALA A 223 -9.27 -23.92 -6.90
CA ALA A 223 -9.88 -24.63 -5.77
C ALA A 223 -11.22 -24.00 -5.31
N ALA A 224 -11.38 -22.69 -5.49
CA ALA A 224 -12.64 -21.99 -5.25
C ALA A 224 -13.63 -22.06 -6.43
N GLY A 225 -13.28 -22.74 -7.53
CA GLY A 225 -14.11 -22.85 -8.73
C GLY A 225 -14.19 -21.56 -9.55
N LEU A 226 -13.19 -20.69 -9.43
CA LEU A 226 -13.16 -19.40 -10.11
C LEU A 226 -12.26 -19.44 -11.35
N GLU A 227 -12.72 -18.86 -12.45
CA GLU A 227 -11.97 -18.75 -13.71
C GLU A 227 -11.00 -17.57 -13.73
N GLY A 228 -11.18 -16.60 -12.81
CA GLY A 228 -10.31 -15.43 -12.72
C GLY A 228 -10.49 -14.62 -11.44
N SER A 229 -9.53 -13.77 -11.17
CA SER A 229 -9.49 -12.94 -9.96
C SER A 229 -10.65 -11.96 -9.82
N THR A 230 -11.28 -11.57 -10.93
CA THR A 230 -12.44 -10.65 -10.94
C THR A 230 -13.72 -11.25 -10.37
N GLN A 231 -13.79 -12.58 -10.29
CA GLN A 231 -14.93 -13.30 -9.69
C GLN A 231 -14.78 -13.42 -8.17
N LEU A 232 -13.59 -13.18 -7.64
CA LEU A 232 -13.29 -13.27 -6.21
C LEU A 232 -14.03 -12.16 -5.45
N ASN A 233 -14.71 -12.55 -4.37
CA ASN A 233 -15.45 -11.62 -3.52
C ASN A 233 -15.40 -12.05 -2.05
N ARG A 234 -16.03 -11.27 -1.17
CA ARG A 234 -15.97 -11.46 0.29
C ARG A 234 -16.57 -12.78 0.78
N SER A 235 -17.48 -13.39 0.03
CA SER A 235 -18.10 -14.67 0.42
C SER A 235 -17.17 -15.89 0.27
N HIS A 236 -16.10 -15.78 -0.54
CA HIS A 236 -15.16 -16.87 -0.79
C HIS A 236 -14.11 -17.04 0.34
N VAL A 237 -13.97 -16.09 1.27
CA VAL A 237 -12.94 -16.15 2.30
C VAL A 237 -13.56 -16.26 3.69
N TYR A 238 -13.18 -17.32 4.40
CA TYR A 238 -13.61 -17.55 5.78
C TYR A 238 -12.52 -17.18 6.78
N ARG A 239 -12.94 -16.68 7.94
CA ARG A 239 -12.06 -16.38 9.08
C ARG A 239 -12.65 -16.90 10.37
N ARG A 240 -11.84 -17.60 11.15
CA ARG A 240 -12.19 -17.91 12.54
C ARG A 240 -12.09 -16.63 13.38
N VAL A 241 -13.21 -16.20 13.93
CA VAL A 241 -13.30 -14.99 14.76
C VAL A 241 -13.29 -15.30 16.26
N PHE A 242 -13.76 -16.50 16.63
CA PHE A 242 -13.66 -17.08 17.98
C PHE A 242 -13.38 -18.57 17.88
N MET A 243 -13.15 -19.23 19.03
CA MET A 243 -12.80 -20.66 19.07
C MET A 243 -13.81 -21.55 18.35
N ASN A 244 -15.09 -21.22 18.41
CA ASN A 244 -16.21 -21.98 17.82
C ASN A 244 -17.00 -21.21 16.76
N LEU A 245 -16.51 -20.05 16.30
CA LEU A 245 -17.22 -19.20 15.35
C LEU A 245 -16.33 -18.88 14.15
N VAL A 246 -16.79 -19.27 12.97
CA VAL A 246 -16.21 -18.94 11.67
C VAL A 246 -17.19 -18.05 10.92
N LYS A 247 -16.69 -16.98 10.30
CA LYS A 247 -17.47 -16.06 9.47
C LYS A 247 -16.81 -15.85 8.13
N THR A 248 -17.61 -15.56 7.12
CA THR A 248 -17.10 -15.07 5.83
C THR A 248 -16.59 -13.64 5.97
N TYR A 249 -15.77 -13.20 5.00
CA TYR A 249 -15.40 -11.78 4.95
C TYR A 249 -16.60 -10.87 4.66
N GLU A 250 -17.66 -11.37 4.01
CA GLU A 250 -18.89 -10.62 3.81
C GLU A 250 -19.62 -10.32 5.13
N GLU A 251 -19.67 -11.30 6.03
CA GLU A 251 -20.24 -11.11 7.38
C GLU A 251 -19.38 -10.23 8.29
N ILE A 252 -18.04 -10.24 8.12
CA ILE A 252 -17.11 -9.43 8.91
C ILE A 252 -17.04 -8.00 8.38
N TYR A 253 -17.07 -7.85 7.06
CA TYR A 253 -16.96 -6.59 6.33
C TYR A 253 -18.14 -6.47 5.34
N PRO A 254 -19.36 -6.19 5.84
CA PRO A 254 -20.54 -6.11 4.98
C PRO A 254 -20.33 -5.07 3.88
N PRO A 255 -20.73 -5.38 2.63
CA PRO A 255 -20.63 -4.45 1.53
C PRO A 255 -21.63 -3.32 1.67
N VAL A 256 -21.27 -2.17 1.13
CA VAL A 256 -22.12 -0.97 1.08
C VAL A 256 -22.70 -0.82 -0.33
N SER A 257 -23.97 -0.45 -0.43
CA SER A 257 -24.63 -0.20 -1.70
C SER A 257 -24.05 1.03 -2.40
N ASP A 258 -23.92 0.96 -3.72
CA ASP A 258 -23.40 2.06 -4.53
C ASP A 258 -24.29 3.33 -4.35
N GLY A 259 -23.63 4.47 -4.13
CA GLY A 259 -24.30 5.77 -3.94
C GLY A 259 -24.96 6.00 -2.58
N SER A 260 -24.95 5.02 -1.67
CA SER A 260 -25.65 5.13 -0.38
C SER A 260 -25.15 6.26 0.52
N MET A 261 -23.94 6.77 0.31
CA MET A 261 -23.37 7.89 1.07
C MET A 261 -23.59 9.26 0.43
N LEU A 262 -24.16 9.31 -0.78
CA LEU A 262 -24.45 10.59 -1.47
C LEU A 262 -25.64 11.32 -0.87
N SER A 263 -26.60 10.60 -0.30
CA SER A 263 -27.82 11.12 0.31
C SER A 263 -27.69 11.39 1.82
N LEU A 264 -26.59 10.99 2.45
CA LEU A 264 -26.35 11.26 3.87
C LEU A 264 -26.04 12.74 4.08
N SER A 265 -26.80 13.40 4.95
CA SER A 265 -26.49 14.75 5.38
C SER A 265 -25.10 14.78 6.01
N LEU A 266 -24.41 15.92 5.88
CA LEU A 266 -23.06 16.14 6.41
C LEU A 266 -22.91 15.92 7.93
N ILE A 267 -24.03 15.76 8.64
CA ILE A 267 -24.10 15.57 10.09
C ILE A 267 -23.81 14.11 10.50
N HIS A 268 -23.90 13.16 9.57
CA HIS A 268 -23.80 11.72 9.85
C HIS A 268 -22.52 11.05 9.32
N ILE A 269 -21.53 11.83 8.87
CA ILE A 269 -20.25 11.29 8.37
C ILE A 269 -19.08 11.80 9.19
#